data_4132ce4dc58c1d9ebd05e0e56e8d37be
#
_entry.id   4132ce4dc58c1d9ebd05e0e56e8d37be
#
_cell.length_a   1.000
_cell.length_b   1.000
_cell.length_c   1.000
_cell.angle_alpha   90.00
_cell.angle_beta   90.00
_cell.angle_gamma   90.00
#
_symmetry.space_group_name_H-M   'P 1'
#
loop_
_entity.id
_entity.type
_entity.pdbx_description
1 polymer ?
#
loop_
_entity_poly.entity_id
_entity_poly.type
_entity_poly.pdbx_seq_one_letter_code
_entity_poly.pdbx_strand_id
1 'polypeptide(L)'
;YDVLTYLPKDIETMVGQDILLDQFGVGSFSMYIAEGMDARDVSALKAKIEQVDHVDSGLWYDSFMDLSIPMEMLPDEIYDAFNNASTDSTMMFILYDTGMSADETMDAVAEIRKLSNEQCFLSGMSAIVTDTRDLSNKETPIYVCIAVILSTIVLSLTMDSALIPLFFLLSIGFSIVYNFGTNIFMGEISYITQAL
;
A
#
# COMPACT_ATOMS: atom_id res chain seq x y z
N TYR A 1 -8.34 4.34 2.27
CA TYR A 1 -7.50 4.86 3.36
C TYR A 1 -6.57 5.95 2.85
N ASP A 2 -7.09 7.06 2.41
CA ASP A 2 -6.24 8.16 2.03
C ASP A 2 -5.92 9.02 3.27
N VAL A 3 -4.79 8.73 3.92
CA VAL A 3 -4.30 9.54 5.05
C VAL A 3 -4.11 11.00 4.65
N LEU A 4 -3.85 11.25 3.37
CA LEU A 4 -3.66 12.59 2.82
C LEU A 4 -4.97 13.39 2.78
N THR A 5 -6.12 12.73 2.68
CA THR A 5 -7.43 13.39 2.67
C THR A 5 -7.73 14.16 3.96
N TYR A 6 -7.09 13.77 5.08
CA TYR A 6 -7.25 14.45 6.37
C TYR A 6 -6.32 15.63 6.57
N LEU A 7 -5.35 15.81 5.69
CA LEU A 7 -4.45 16.95 5.76
C LEU A 7 -5.13 18.19 5.15
N PRO A 8 -4.95 19.38 5.75
CA PRO A 8 -5.40 20.63 5.13
C PRO A 8 -4.80 20.77 3.73
N LYS A 9 -5.62 21.14 2.74
CA LYS A 9 -5.20 21.24 1.33
C LYS A 9 -4.20 22.36 1.06
N ASP A 10 -4.03 23.28 2.00
CA ASP A 10 -3.15 24.45 1.92
C ASP A 10 -1.73 24.20 2.44
N ILE A 11 -1.45 23.02 3.00
CA ILE A 11 -0.09 22.69 3.40
C ILE A 11 0.80 22.39 2.19
N GLU A 12 2.07 22.75 2.31
CA GLU A 12 3.07 22.64 1.23
C GLU A 12 3.14 21.24 0.62
N THR A 13 3.03 20.20 1.44
CA THR A 13 3.08 18.80 0.98
C THR A 13 1.89 18.45 0.08
N MET A 14 0.68 18.93 0.40
CA MET A 14 -0.52 18.69 -0.41
C MET A 14 -0.46 19.46 -1.71
N VAL A 15 -0.05 20.73 -1.65
CA VAL A 15 0.16 21.56 -2.85
C VAL A 15 1.23 20.91 -3.76
N GLY A 16 2.31 20.42 -3.19
CA GLY A 16 3.36 19.72 -3.94
C GLY A 16 2.86 18.44 -4.59
N GLN A 17 2.03 17.66 -3.90
CA GLN A 17 1.43 16.43 -4.43
C GLN A 17 0.47 16.73 -5.59
N ASP A 18 -0.36 17.77 -5.46
CA ASP A 18 -1.26 18.21 -6.53
C ASP A 18 -0.46 18.66 -7.78
N ILE A 19 0.64 19.39 -7.59
CA ILE A 19 1.52 19.80 -8.68
C ILE A 19 2.17 18.59 -9.37
N LEU A 20 2.65 17.61 -8.59
CA LEU A 20 3.23 16.38 -9.16
C LEU A 20 2.22 15.61 -10.00
N LEU A 21 1.00 15.48 -9.51
CA LEU A 21 -0.07 14.80 -10.23
C LEU A 21 -0.53 15.55 -11.46
N ASP A 22 -0.83 16.86 -11.32
CA ASP A 22 -1.43 17.66 -12.38
C ASP A 22 -0.44 18.05 -13.51
N GLN A 23 0.83 18.31 -13.16
CA GLN A 23 1.81 18.82 -14.11
C GLN A 23 2.78 17.75 -14.62
N PHE A 24 3.06 16.72 -13.79
CA PHE A 24 4.02 15.66 -14.12
C PHE A 24 3.35 14.29 -14.34
N GLY A 25 2.05 14.15 -14.04
CA GLY A 25 1.33 12.90 -14.18
C GLY A 25 1.74 11.83 -13.17
N VAL A 26 2.52 12.19 -12.14
CA VAL A 26 3.05 11.25 -11.13
C VAL A 26 2.31 11.47 -9.82
N GLY A 27 1.46 10.52 -9.47
CA GLY A 27 0.73 10.52 -8.21
C GLY A 27 1.49 9.88 -7.06
N SER A 28 2.21 8.80 -7.37
CA SER A 28 3.01 8.07 -6.38
C SER A 28 4.05 7.17 -7.05
N PHE A 29 4.90 6.55 -6.24
CA PHE A 29 5.89 5.61 -6.76
C PHE A 29 6.18 4.46 -5.79
N SER A 30 6.69 3.37 -6.34
CA SER A 30 7.27 2.23 -5.61
C SER A 30 8.67 1.92 -6.11
N MET A 31 9.45 1.25 -5.28
CA MET A 31 10.75 0.69 -5.63
C MET A 31 10.59 -0.82 -5.85
N TYR A 32 11.03 -1.29 -6.99
CA TYR A 32 11.01 -2.70 -7.34
C TYR A 32 12.42 -3.23 -7.45
N ILE A 33 12.73 -4.26 -6.70
CA ILE A 33 14.06 -4.88 -6.62
C ILE A 33 13.95 -6.28 -7.23
N ALA A 34 14.87 -6.61 -8.12
CA ALA A 34 15.04 -7.95 -8.68
C ALA A 34 16.43 -8.48 -8.37
N GLU A 35 16.53 -9.68 -7.80
CA GLU A 35 17.78 -10.33 -7.42
C GLU A 35 18.10 -11.49 -8.37
N GLY A 36 19.36 -11.59 -8.83
CA GLY A 36 19.86 -12.69 -9.64
C GLY A 36 19.11 -12.88 -10.96
N MET A 37 18.57 -11.82 -11.55
CA MET A 37 17.85 -11.84 -12.82
C MET A 37 18.69 -11.18 -13.93
N ASP A 38 18.71 -11.82 -15.12
CA ASP A 38 19.33 -11.22 -16.30
C ASP A 38 18.63 -9.92 -16.71
N ALA A 39 19.37 -8.94 -17.22
CA ALA A 39 18.85 -7.64 -17.65
C ALA A 39 17.70 -7.76 -18.66
N ARG A 40 17.70 -8.77 -19.52
CA ARG A 40 16.62 -9.03 -20.48
C ARG A 40 15.33 -9.46 -19.80
N ASP A 41 15.45 -10.29 -18.75
CA ASP A 41 14.29 -10.77 -17.99
C ASP A 41 13.70 -9.65 -17.15
N VAL A 42 14.55 -8.79 -16.58
CA VAL A 42 14.12 -7.58 -15.86
C VAL A 42 13.40 -6.61 -16.79
N SER A 43 13.93 -6.37 -18.00
CA SER A 43 13.24 -5.53 -18.99
C SER A 43 11.92 -6.13 -19.47
N ALA A 44 11.86 -7.44 -19.68
CA ALA A 44 10.61 -8.12 -20.04
C ALA A 44 9.57 -8.04 -18.90
N LEU A 45 10.02 -8.10 -17.65
CA LEU A 45 9.19 -7.93 -16.48
C LEU A 45 8.68 -6.49 -16.34
N LYS A 46 9.58 -5.51 -16.52
CA LYS A 46 9.24 -4.08 -16.58
C LYS A 46 8.12 -3.82 -17.60
N ALA A 47 8.27 -4.35 -18.83
CA ALA A 47 7.27 -4.18 -19.88
C ALA A 47 5.91 -4.81 -19.53
N LYS A 48 5.86 -5.83 -18.68
CA LYS A 48 4.60 -6.39 -18.16
C LYS A 48 4.02 -5.53 -17.04
N ILE A 49 4.87 -4.98 -16.18
CA ILE A 49 4.46 -4.08 -15.10
C ILE A 49 3.86 -2.80 -15.67
N GLU A 50 4.43 -2.24 -16.72
CA GLU A 50 3.92 -1.06 -17.43
C GLU A 50 2.56 -1.29 -18.13
N GLN A 51 2.10 -2.55 -18.26
CA GLN A 51 0.77 -2.88 -18.76
C GLN A 51 -0.29 -3.01 -17.68
N VAL A 52 0.10 -2.90 -16.41
CA VAL A 52 -0.84 -2.89 -15.29
C VAL A 52 -1.56 -1.54 -15.26
N ASP A 53 -2.87 -1.58 -15.07
CA ASP A 53 -3.68 -0.37 -14.97
C ASP A 53 -3.14 0.55 -13.85
N HIS A 54 -3.15 1.87 -14.11
CA HIS A 54 -2.63 2.91 -13.20
C HIS A 54 -1.11 2.90 -12.97
N VAL A 55 -0.35 2.10 -13.70
CA VAL A 55 1.09 2.24 -13.81
C VAL A 55 1.39 3.17 -14.98
N ASP A 56 2.00 4.33 -14.70
CA ASP A 56 2.39 5.30 -15.72
C ASP A 56 3.65 4.82 -16.45
N SER A 57 4.69 4.51 -15.70
CA SER A 57 5.98 4.08 -16.26
C SER A 57 6.87 3.38 -15.24
N GLY A 58 7.83 2.60 -15.76
CA GLY A 58 8.93 2.02 -15.01
C GLY A 58 10.24 2.71 -15.34
N LEU A 59 10.89 3.34 -14.37
CA LEU A 59 12.19 3.96 -14.54
C LEU A 59 13.30 3.00 -14.10
N TRP A 60 14.07 2.55 -15.07
CA TRP A 60 15.25 1.71 -14.88
C TRP A 60 16.36 2.25 -15.77
N TYR A 61 17.55 1.67 -15.70
CA TYR A 61 18.67 2.18 -16.53
C TYR A 61 18.37 2.11 -18.03
N ASP A 62 17.54 1.16 -18.50
CA ASP A 62 17.10 1.05 -19.90
C ASP A 62 16.25 2.25 -20.39
N SER A 63 15.72 3.02 -19.45
CA SER A 63 15.02 4.27 -19.79
C SER A 63 15.98 5.40 -20.21
N PHE A 64 17.27 5.25 -19.90
CA PHE A 64 18.30 6.24 -20.17
C PHE A 64 19.32 5.77 -21.20
N MET A 65 19.49 4.45 -21.35
CA MET A 65 20.49 3.84 -22.20
C MET A 65 19.97 2.58 -22.90
N ASP A 66 20.51 2.26 -24.07
CA ASP A 66 20.17 1.06 -24.82
C ASP A 66 20.69 -0.20 -24.09
N LEU A 67 19.82 -1.22 -23.97
CA LEU A 67 20.15 -2.55 -23.39
C LEU A 67 21.30 -3.30 -24.12
N SER A 68 21.69 -2.83 -25.32
CA SER A 68 22.85 -3.38 -26.04
C SER A 68 24.19 -3.01 -25.38
N ILE A 69 24.19 -2.01 -24.48
CA ILE A 69 25.36 -1.63 -23.70
C ILE A 69 25.40 -2.52 -22.46
N PRO A 70 26.47 -3.35 -22.27
CA PRO A 70 26.60 -4.12 -21.03
C PRO A 70 26.62 -3.21 -19.81
N MET A 71 25.98 -3.67 -18.72
CA MET A 71 25.89 -2.89 -17.47
C MET A 71 27.25 -2.49 -16.92
N GLU A 72 28.27 -3.32 -17.12
CA GLU A 72 29.65 -3.08 -16.67
C GLU A 72 30.35 -1.91 -17.40
N MET A 73 29.75 -1.42 -18.49
CA MET A 73 30.22 -0.25 -19.24
C MET A 73 29.54 1.06 -18.85
N LEU A 74 28.56 0.99 -17.93
CA LEU A 74 27.90 2.19 -17.41
C LEU A 74 28.87 3.01 -16.54
N PRO A 75 28.74 4.34 -16.52
CA PRO A 75 29.39 5.15 -15.47
C PRO A 75 29.02 4.63 -14.08
N ASP A 76 30.02 4.57 -13.19
CA ASP A 76 29.86 4.01 -11.83
C ASP A 76 28.68 4.66 -11.09
N GLU A 77 28.45 5.96 -11.26
CA GLU A 77 27.36 6.69 -10.63
C GLU A 77 25.98 6.19 -11.06
N ILE A 78 25.83 5.80 -12.35
CA ILE A 78 24.56 5.25 -12.88
C ILE A 78 24.43 3.80 -12.48
N TYR A 79 25.51 3.03 -12.58
CA TYR A 79 25.50 1.62 -12.18
C TYR A 79 25.10 1.47 -10.72
N ASP A 80 25.76 2.18 -9.82
CA ASP A 80 25.54 2.11 -8.37
C ASP A 80 24.14 2.64 -7.96
N ALA A 81 23.52 3.50 -8.77
CA ALA A 81 22.16 3.99 -8.50
C ALA A 81 21.09 2.91 -8.71
N PHE A 82 21.32 1.99 -9.65
CA PHE A 82 20.34 0.97 -10.00
C PHE A 82 20.75 -0.46 -9.63
N ASN A 83 22.02 -0.70 -9.31
CA ASN A 83 22.53 -2.05 -9.11
C ASN A 83 23.35 -2.16 -7.83
N ASN A 84 23.31 -3.35 -7.24
CA ASN A 84 24.17 -3.71 -6.12
C ASN A 84 24.92 -5.01 -6.46
N ALA A 85 26.20 -4.88 -6.77
CA ALA A 85 27.05 -6.01 -7.15
C ALA A 85 27.25 -7.04 -6.04
N SER A 86 27.08 -6.65 -4.76
CA SER A 86 27.27 -7.59 -3.63
C SER A 86 26.11 -8.57 -3.47
N THR A 87 24.92 -8.20 -3.91
CA THR A 87 23.69 -9.01 -3.83
C THR A 87 23.18 -9.44 -5.20
N ASP A 88 23.89 -9.07 -6.27
CA ASP A 88 23.44 -9.31 -7.66
C ASP A 88 22.01 -8.84 -7.87
N SER A 89 21.72 -7.63 -7.38
CA SER A 89 20.36 -7.07 -7.41
C SER A 89 20.30 -5.78 -8.21
N THR A 90 19.18 -5.58 -8.90
CA THR A 90 18.88 -4.35 -9.60
C THR A 90 17.57 -3.76 -9.08
N MET A 91 17.48 -2.43 -9.13
CA MET A 91 16.31 -1.66 -8.65
C MET A 91 15.72 -0.83 -9.78
N MET A 92 14.40 -0.80 -9.88
CA MET A 92 13.65 0.12 -10.74
C MET A 92 12.62 0.90 -9.91
N PHE A 93 12.25 2.09 -10.38
CA PHE A 93 11.15 2.85 -9.83
C PHE A 93 9.91 2.61 -10.69
N ILE A 94 8.79 2.33 -10.05
CA ILE A 94 7.48 2.21 -10.70
C ILE A 94 6.70 3.45 -10.33
N LEU A 95 6.26 4.21 -11.33
CA LEU A 95 5.47 5.42 -11.17
C LEU A 95 4.00 5.09 -11.41
N TYR A 96 3.12 5.68 -10.60
CA TYR A 96 1.68 5.53 -10.70
C TYR A 96 1.03 6.88 -11.02
N ASP A 97 -0.04 6.85 -11.79
CA ASP A 97 -0.85 8.02 -12.16
C ASP A 97 -1.83 8.46 -11.07
N THR A 98 -1.88 7.74 -9.95
CA THR A 98 -2.76 7.99 -8.80
C THR A 98 -1.98 8.13 -7.51
N GLY A 99 -2.62 8.71 -6.49
CA GLY A 99 -2.00 8.94 -5.16
C GLY A 99 -1.66 7.64 -4.45
N MET A 100 -0.67 7.69 -3.54
CA MET A 100 -0.14 6.50 -2.84
C MET A 100 -1.17 5.70 -2.03
N SER A 101 -2.25 6.33 -1.61
CA SER A 101 -3.31 5.73 -0.81
C SER A 101 -4.59 5.47 -1.63
N ALA A 102 -4.57 5.77 -2.94
CA ALA A 102 -5.70 5.51 -3.82
C ALA A 102 -5.93 4.00 -3.97
N ASP A 103 -7.18 3.59 -4.09
CA ASP A 103 -7.53 2.19 -4.28
C ASP A 103 -6.90 1.64 -5.57
N GLU A 104 -6.85 2.45 -6.60
CA GLU A 104 -6.24 2.15 -7.91
C GLU A 104 -4.73 1.82 -7.76
N THR A 105 -3.98 2.63 -7.00
CA THR A 105 -2.56 2.34 -6.72
C THR A 105 -2.39 1.05 -5.94
N MET A 106 -3.26 0.79 -4.96
CA MET A 106 -3.18 -0.44 -4.16
C MET A 106 -3.50 -1.68 -5.00
N ASP A 107 -4.47 -1.57 -5.92
CA ASP A 107 -4.80 -2.64 -6.86
C ASP A 107 -3.64 -2.89 -7.83
N ALA A 108 -3.01 -1.83 -8.36
CA ALA A 108 -1.81 -1.93 -9.18
C ALA A 108 -0.65 -2.63 -8.44
N VAL A 109 -0.39 -2.26 -7.18
CA VAL A 109 0.60 -2.92 -6.31
C VAL A 109 0.29 -4.42 -6.15
N ALA A 110 -0.97 -4.78 -5.94
CA ALA A 110 -1.39 -6.18 -5.81
C ALA A 110 -1.22 -6.96 -7.13
N GLU A 111 -1.50 -6.35 -8.29
CA GLU A 111 -1.29 -6.97 -9.60
C GLU A 111 0.21 -7.14 -9.91
N ILE A 112 1.05 -6.15 -9.63
CA ILE A 112 2.50 -6.24 -9.80
C ILE A 112 3.07 -7.40 -8.97
N ARG A 113 2.59 -7.59 -7.74
CA ARG A 113 3.01 -8.72 -6.89
C ARG A 113 2.65 -10.07 -7.48
N LYS A 114 1.55 -10.19 -8.22
CA LYS A 114 1.20 -11.44 -8.92
C LYS A 114 2.11 -11.73 -10.12
N LEU A 115 2.67 -10.70 -10.73
CA LEU A 115 3.66 -10.83 -11.80
C LEU A 115 5.06 -11.15 -11.28
N SER A 116 5.30 -10.88 -9.99
CA SER A 116 6.59 -11.05 -9.32
C SER A 116 6.82 -12.52 -8.95
N ASN A 117 8.08 -12.92 -8.93
CA ASN A 117 8.55 -14.21 -8.43
C ASN A 117 9.24 -14.05 -7.05
N GLU A 118 9.78 -15.14 -6.51
CA GLU A 118 10.48 -15.14 -5.21
C GLU A 118 11.77 -14.31 -5.18
N GLN A 119 12.29 -13.92 -6.34
CA GLN A 119 13.51 -13.09 -6.50
C GLN A 119 13.19 -11.59 -6.58
N CYS A 120 11.92 -11.23 -6.50
CA CYS A 120 11.47 -9.86 -6.70
C CYS A 120 10.79 -9.32 -5.46
N PHE A 121 11.11 -8.08 -5.11
CA PHE A 121 10.57 -7.39 -3.94
C PHE A 121 10.03 -6.02 -4.34
N LEU A 122 8.78 -5.76 -3.97
CA LEU A 122 8.17 -4.44 -4.13
C LEU A 122 8.17 -3.71 -2.79
N SER A 123 8.76 -2.53 -2.76
CA SER A 123 8.90 -1.68 -1.58
C SER A 123 8.53 -0.22 -1.91
N GLY A 124 8.67 0.67 -0.94
CA GLY A 124 8.32 2.08 -1.07
C GLY A 124 7.00 2.41 -0.40
N MET A 125 6.65 3.71 -0.38
CA MET A 125 5.50 4.20 0.40
C MET A 125 4.18 3.59 -0.07
N SER A 126 3.94 3.47 -1.38
CA SER A 126 2.71 2.89 -1.91
C SER A 126 2.55 1.41 -1.49
N ALA A 127 3.64 0.63 -1.53
CA ALA A 127 3.64 -0.76 -1.08
C ALA A 127 3.39 -0.87 0.43
N ILE A 128 4.01 0.01 1.25
CA ILE A 128 3.84 0.04 2.71
C ILE A 128 2.38 0.37 3.08
N VAL A 129 1.77 1.34 2.41
CA VAL A 129 0.36 1.72 2.65
C VAL A 129 -0.56 0.55 2.30
N THR A 130 -0.32 -0.11 1.16
CA THR A 130 -1.07 -1.31 0.75
C THR A 130 -0.94 -2.43 1.80
N ASP A 131 0.27 -2.74 2.25
CA ASP A 131 0.51 -3.78 3.25
C ASP A 131 -0.13 -3.45 4.59
N THR A 132 -0.06 -2.19 5.01
CA THR A 132 -0.68 -1.72 6.26
C THR A 132 -2.20 -1.88 6.21
N ARG A 133 -2.82 -1.53 5.07
CA ARG A 133 -4.25 -1.73 4.85
C ARG A 133 -4.63 -3.21 4.90
N ASP A 134 -3.92 -4.04 4.15
CA ASP A 134 -4.21 -5.47 4.05
C ASP A 134 -4.05 -6.16 5.41
N LEU A 135 -2.97 -5.81 6.14
CA LEU A 135 -2.73 -6.31 7.48
C LEU A 135 -3.84 -5.85 8.44
N SER A 136 -4.21 -4.57 8.42
CA SER A 136 -5.28 -4.04 9.25
C SER A 136 -6.61 -4.75 8.97
N ASN A 137 -6.98 -4.92 7.71
CA ASN A 137 -8.21 -5.62 7.32
C ASN A 137 -8.24 -7.07 7.76
N LYS A 138 -7.09 -7.74 7.77
CA LYS A 138 -6.95 -9.14 8.17
C LYS A 138 -6.95 -9.30 9.70
N GLU A 139 -6.27 -8.41 10.42
CA GLU A 139 -6.05 -8.55 11.86
C GLU A 139 -7.18 -7.93 12.70
N THR A 140 -7.79 -6.83 12.24
CA THR A 140 -8.86 -6.15 12.99
C THR A 140 -9.98 -7.09 13.43
N PRO A 141 -10.57 -7.95 12.58
CA PRO A 141 -11.63 -8.85 13.02
C PRO A 141 -11.17 -9.86 14.07
N ILE A 142 -9.90 -10.28 14.03
CA ILE A 142 -9.31 -11.21 15.00
C ILE A 142 -9.20 -10.52 16.36
N TYR A 143 -8.65 -9.31 16.40
CA TYR A 143 -8.54 -8.54 17.65
C TYR A 143 -9.89 -8.19 18.24
N VAL A 144 -10.88 -7.82 17.41
CA VAL A 144 -12.24 -7.58 17.86
C VAL A 144 -12.84 -8.83 18.49
N CYS A 145 -12.70 -10.00 17.88
CA CYS A 145 -13.17 -11.27 18.46
C CYS A 145 -12.51 -11.57 19.80
N ILE A 146 -11.18 -11.40 19.90
CA ILE A 146 -10.44 -11.61 21.16
C ILE A 146 -10.94 -10.63 22.23
N ALA A 147 -11.11 -9.35 21.91
CA ALA A 147 -11.60 -8.35 22.84
C ALA A 147 -13.02 -8.66 23.34
N VAL A 148 -13.91 -9.11 22.46
CA VAL A 148 -15.29 -9.52 22.83
C VAL A 148 -15.25 -10.73 23.79
N ILE A 149 -14.43 -11.74 23.51
CA ILE A 149 -14.29 -12.92 24.39
C ILE A 149 -13.77 -12.52 25.76
N LEU A 150 -12.67 -11.75 25.81
CA LEU A 150 -12.08 -11.30 27.07
C LEU A 150 -13.05 -10.43 27.87
N SER A 151 -13.73 -9.49 27.22
CA SER A 151 -14.77 -8.65 27.85
C SER A 151 -15.90 -9.49 28.42
N THR A 152 -16.35 -10.50 27.68
CA THR A 152 -17.40 -11.42 28.14
C THR A 152 -16.96 -12.18 29.42
N ILE A 153 -15.74 -12.68 29.45
CA ILE A 153 -15.18 -13.40 30.60
C ILE A 153 -15.13 -12.47 31.83
N VAL A 154 -14.53 -11.28 31.66
CA VAL A 154 -14.36 -10.33 32.77
C VAL A 154 -15.72 -9.88 33.31
N LEU A 155 -16.68 -9.53 32.43
CA LEU A 155 -18.01 -9.11 32.83
C LEU A 155 -18.80 -10.27 33.50
N SER A 156 -18.64 -11.51 33.03
CA SER A 156 -19.30 -12.67 33.64
C SER A 156 -18.75 -13.00 35.04
N LEU A 157 -17.47 -12.69 35.31
CA LEU A 157 -16.87 -12.86 36.62
C LEU A 157 -17.24 -11.73 37.59
N THR A 158 -17.56 -10.54 37.08
CA THR A 158 -17.87 -9.37 37.93
C THR A 158 -19.35 -9.15 38.15
N MET A 159 -20.20 -9.75 37.33
CA MET A 159 -21.67 -9.61 37.40
C MET A 159 -22.31 -10.88 37.98
N ASP A 160 -23.38 -10.73 38.75
CA ASP A 160 -24.12 -11.84 39.36
C ASP A 160 -24.95 -12.67 38.34
N SER A 161 -24.96 -12.27 37.06
CA SER A 161 -25.69 -12.96 36.00
C SER A 161 -24.90 -12.94 34.68
N ALA A 162 -24.73 -14.09 34.04
CA ALA A 162 -24.10 -14.24 32.74
C ALA A 162 -24.92 -13.65 31.58
N LEU A 163 -26.19 -13.35 31.77
CA LEU A 163 -27.04 -12.73 30.73
C LEU A 163 -26.81 -11.23 30.59
N ILE A 164 -26.40 -10.55 31.67
CA ILE A 164 -26.15 -9.09 31.64
C ILE A 164 -25.02 -8.74 30.68
N PRO A 165 -23.84 -9.39 30.73
CA PRO A 165 -22.76 -9.16 29.74
C PRO A 165 -23.18 -9.37 28.30
N LEU A 166 -24.01 -10.38 28.03
CA LEU A 166 -24.50 -10.68 26.69
C LEU A 166 -25.34 -9.52 26.13
N PHE A 167 -26.31 -9.02 26.91
CA PHE A 167 -27.14 -7.89 26.49
C PHE A 167 -26.33 -6.60 26.34
N PHE A 168 -25.34 -6.39 27.18
CA PHE A 168 -24.45 -5.23 27.11
C PHE A 168 -23.61 -5.25 25.82
N LEU A 169 -22.98 -6.37 25.50
CA LEU A 169 -22.22 -6.54 24.26
C LEU A 169 -23.10 -6.45 22.99
N LEU A 170 -24.34 -6.99 23.06
CA LEU A 170 -25.33 -6.87 22.00
C LEU A 170 -25.69 -5.40 21.77
N SER A 171 -25.89 -4.62 22.84
CA SER A 171 -26.17 -3.18 22.75
C SER A 171 -25.03 -2.41 22.11
N ILE A 172 -23.77 -2.73 22.46
CA ILE A 172 -22.59 -2.13 21.82
C ILE A 172 -22.54 -2.52 20.33
N GLY A 173 -22.76 -3.80 20.01
CA GLY A 173 -22.81 -4.27 18.63
C GLY A 173 -23.87 -3.52 17.78
N PHE A 174 -25.07 -3.34 18.31
CA PHE A 174 -26.08 -2.52 17.65
C PHE A 174 -25.66 -1.06 17.49
N SER A 175 -25.01 -0.47 18.49
CA SER A 175 -24.51 0.91 18.40
C SER A 175 -23.46 1.07 17.28
N ILE A 176 -22.58 0.09 17.11
CA ILE A 176 -21.61 0.05 16.02
C ILE A 176 -22.33 -0.04 14.67
N VAL A 177 -23.27 -0.97 14.52
CA VAL A 177 -24.05 -1.13 13.28
C VAL A 177 -24.82 0.14 12.93
N TYR A 178 -25.44 0.81 13.93
CA TYR A 178 -26.10 2.10 13.71
C TYR A 178 -25.13 3.18 13.28
N ASN A 179 -23.94 3.24 13.87
CA ASN A 179 -22.92 4.21 13.49
C ASN A 179 -22.48 4.00 12.02
N PHE A 180 -22.19 2.76 11.63
CA PHE A 180 -21.88 2.45 10.22
C PHE A 180 -23.05 2.77 9.28
N GLY A 181 -24.28 2.44 9.67
CA GLY A 181 -25.47 2.72 8.87
C GLY A 181 -25.71 4.21 8.65
N THR A 182 -25.44 5.06 9.64
CA THR A 182 -25.54 6.52 9.50
C THR A 182 -24.43 7.11 8.63
N ASN A 183 -23.24 6.55 8.66
CA ASN A 183 -22.11 6.99 7.83
C ASN A 183 -22.36 6.75 6.34
N ILE A 184 -23.09 5.69 5.95
CA ILE A 184 -23.49 5.45 4.56
C ILE A 184 -24.29 6.64 3.98
N PHE A 185 -25.12 7.29 4.79
CA PHE A 185 -25.88 8.48 4.36
C PHE A 185 -25.01 9.74 4.26
N MET A 186 -23.86 9.78 4.89
CA MET A 186 -22.92 10.91 4.85
C MET A 186 -21.90 10.83 3.70
N GLY A 187 -21.84 9.70 2.98
CA GLY A 187 -21.03 9.53 1.78
C GLY A 187 -19.53 9.27 2.02
N GLU A 188 -19.06 9.35 3.26
CA GLU A 188 -17.65 9.08 3.60
C GLU A 188 -17.58 8.25 4.89
N ILE A 189 -16.85 7.13 4.83
CA ILE A 189 -16.53 6.33 6.01
C ILE A 189 -15.10 6.66 6.41
N SER A 190 -14.94 7.46 7.48
CA SER A 190 -13.63 7.73 8.04
C SER A 190 -13.16 6.56 8.91
N TYR A 191 -12.12 5.87 8.47
CA TYR A 191 -11.53 4.75 9.20
C TYR A 191 -10.67 5.18 10.40
N ILE A 192 -10.29 6.44 10.51
CA ILE A 192 -9.57 6.95 11.69
C ILE A 192 -10.44 6.83 12.95
N THR A 193 -11.76 6.92 12.81
CA THR A 193 -12.69 6.69 13.92
C THR A 193 -12.80 5.22 14.33
N GLN A 194 -12.25 4.28 13.58
CA GLN A 194 -12.22 2.87 13.94
C GLN A 194 -10.98 2.48 14.76
N ALA A 195 -9.94 3.27 14.74
CA ALA A 195 -8.68 3.02 15.46
C ALA A 195 -8.62 3.72 16.84
N LEU A 196 -9.59 4.58 17.14
CA LEU A 196 -9.79 5.22 18.45
C LEU A 196 -10.94 4.56 19.20
#